data_0f70005648504c8ad95cc957bae01a7e
#
_entry.id   0f70005648504c8ad95cc957bae01a7e
#
_cell.length_a   1.000
_cell.length_b   1.000
_cell.length_c   1.000
_cell.angle_alpha   90.00
_cell.angle_beta   90.00
_cell.angle_gamma   90.00
#
_symmetry.space_group_name_H-M   'P 1'
#
loop_
_entity.id
_entity.type
_entity.pdbx_description
1 polymer ?
#
loop_
_entity_poly.entity_id
_entity_poly.type
_entity_poly.pdbx_seq_one_letter_code
_entity_poly.pdbx_strand_id
1 'polypeptide(L)'
;METLKQLTVLILFLSGLMTTGCDREENAPPPEPPTINVTDSLVMVDLYHSMKLGEWGEAYNWDLTDPESWIGIGFQTDENGLKYVNKIRIILYQDEDIECSLPSSLGNLKYLSEFGLGGIPNLRGSLPESIYNCPMRIMKIGQCPKFEDKLSPKIAQWKNTLVELTINQTSFYGEVPKEIGECQLLEYLSLNSNKFSGTIPAEIVKIPCGTIFLHHNEFTGIAWRIYTENIGYGDLQCAFNNFTGEIPQEVLESERWNRFHSFYPFNKGYGFTNYPLDENQLPK
;
A
#
# COMPACT_ATOMS: atom_id res chain seq x y z
N MET A 1 -18.64 -14.49 -23.83
CA MET A 1 -18.47 -14.21 -25.27
C MET A 1 -17.77 -12.87 -25.51
N GLU A 2 -17.96 -11.90 -24.66
CA GLU A 2 -17.31 -10.58 -24.74
C GLU A 2 -15.81 -10.62 -24.42
N THR A 3 -15.43 -11.36 -23.41
CA THR A 3 -14.02 -11.60 -23.04
C THR A 3 -13.19 -12.24 -24.16
N LEU A 4 -13.82 -13.12 -24.96
CA LEU A 4 -13.15 -13.75 -26.10
C LEU A 4 -12.96 -12.77 -27.26
N LYS A 5 -13.88 -11.81 -27.44
CA LYS A 5 -13.74 -10.74 -28.44
C LYS A 5 -12.67 -9.72 -28.07
N GLN A 6 -12.56 -9.37 -26.81
CA GLN A 6 -11.51 -8.46 -26.32
C GLN A 6 -10.11 -9.09 -26.40
N LEU A 7 -9.99 -10.40 -26.10
CA LEU A 7 -8.76 -11.15 -26.32
C LEU A 7 -8.39 -11.25 -27.81
N THR A 8 -9.40 -11.35 -28.68
CA THR A 8 -9.20 -11.42 -30.15
C THR A 8 -8.72 -10.07 -30.71
N VAL A 9 -9.19 -8.94 -30.17
CA VAL A 9 -8.71 -7.61 -30.56
C VAL A 9 -7.24 -7.41 -30.14
N LEU A 10 -6.87 -7.86 -28.95
CA LEU A 10 -5.48 -7.78 -28.47
C LEU A 10 -4.55 -8.68 -29.32
N ILE A 11 -5.01 -9.88 -29.73
CA ILE A 11 -4.25 -10.79 -30.60
C ILE A 11 -4.14 -10.25 -32.05
N LEU A 12 -5.13 -9.51 -32.53
CA LEU A 12 -5.09 -8.90 -33.86
C LEU A 12 -4.06 -7.76 -33.94
N PHE A 13 -3.81 -7.04 -32.84
CA PHE A 13 -2.71 -6.08 -32.77
C PHE A 13 -1.32 -6.75 -32.81
N LEU A 14 -1.20 -8.01 -32.37
CA LEU A 14 0.04 -8.79 -32.44
C LEU A 14 0.26 -9.48 -33.79
N SER A 15 -0.79 -9.69 -34.59
CA SER A 15 -0.71 -10.41 -35.87
C SER A 15 -0.54 -9.49 -37.11
N GLY A 16 -0.53 -8.17 -36.94
CA GLY A 16 -0.33 -7.21 -38.02
C GLY A 16 1.08 -7.17 -38.64
N LEU A 17 1.96 -8.09 -38.26
CA LEU A 17 3.37 -8.09 -38.64
C LEU A 17 3.74 -9.11 -39.74
N MET A 18 2.82 -9.84 -40.35
CA MET A 18 3.14 -10.74 -41.46
C MET A 18 2.07 -10.77 -42.56
N THR A 19 2.09 -9.79 -43.45
CA THR A 19 1.70 -9.99 -44.85
C THR A 19 2.59 -9.17 -45.74
N THR A 20 3.58 -9.84 -46.32
CA THR A 20 4.32 -9.32 -47.50
C THR A 20 3.41 -9.38 -48.71
N GLY A 21 2.84 -8.25 -49.07
CA GLY A 21 2.17 -8.00 -50.34
C GLY A 21 2.76 -6.73 -50.94
N CYS A 22 3.48 -6.92 -52.02
CA CYS A 22 4.06 -5.84 -52.84
C CYS A 22 2.95 -5.05 -53.49
N ASP A 23 2.65 -3.84 -53.02
CA ASP A 23 2.17 -2.74 -53.87
C ASP A 23 2.53 -1.42 -53.17
N ARG A 24 3.22 -0.55 -53.92
CA ARG A 24 3.68 0.75 -53.50
C ARG A 24 2.49 1.67 -53.28
N GLU A 25 2.13 1.93 -52.03
CA GLU A 25 1.59 3.23 -51.61
C GLU A 25 2.65 3.93 -50.77
N GLU A 26 3.41 4.84 -51.38
CA GLU A 26 4.25 5.80 -50.72
C GLU A 26 3.37 6.73 -49.89
N ASN A 27 3.64 6.78 -48.54
CA ASN A 27 3.14 7.73 -47.53
C ASN A 27 2.06 7.25 -46.55
N ALA A 28 1.97 5.97 -46.19
CA ALA A 28 1.40 5.65 -44.89
C ALA A 28 2.46 5.92 -43.80
N PRO A 29 2.19 6.71 -42.75
CA PRO A 29 3.11 6.82 -41.63
C PRO A 29 3.36 5.41 -41.05
N PRO A 30 4.58 5.13 -40.59
CA PRO A 30 4.86 3.86 -39.94
C PRO A 30 3.83 3.63 -38.83
N PRO A 31 3.38 2.37 -38.61
CA PRO A 31 2.43 2.08 -37.55
C PRO A 31 2.98 2.65 -36.23
N GLU A 32 2.16 3.44 -35.56
CA GLU A 32 2.53 4.00 -34.26
C GLU A 32 2.95 2.85 -33.34
N PRO A 33 4.10 2.94 -32.66
CA PRO A 33 4.54 1.90 -31.76
C PRO A 33 3.48 1.68 -30.68
N PRO A 34 3.34 0.45 -30.14
CA PRO A 34 2.36 0.17 -29.09
C PRO A 34 2.53 1.14 -27.94
N THR A 35 1.46 1.86 -27.59
CA THR A 35 1.53 2.94 -26.61
C THR A 35 1.78 2.46 -25.18
N ILE A 36 1.53 1.18 -24.91
CA ILE A 36 1.72 0.56 -23.57
C ILE A 36 2.34 -0.84 -23.70
N ASN A 37 3.15 -1.22 -22.71
CA ASN A 37 3.72 -2.57 -22.62
C ASN A 37 2.62 -3.63 -22.54
N VAL A 38 2.73 -4.70 -23.33
CA VAL A 38 1.70 -5.74 -23.43
C VAL A 38 1.46 -6.45 -22.09
N THR A 39 2.51 -6.74 -21.33
CA THR A 39 2.36 -7.37 -20.00
C THR A 39 1.57 -6.46 -19.07
N ASP A 40 1.90 -5.17 -19.03
CA ASP A 40 1.23 -4.20 -18.18
C ASP A 40 -0.25 -4.05 -18.60
N SER A 41 -0.53 -4.01 -19.90
CA SER A 41 -1.91 -3.99 -20.41
C SER A 41 -2.72 -5.20 -19.93
N LEU A 42 -2.16 -6.40 -19.98
CA LEU A 42 -2.83 -7.61 -19.49
C LEU A 42 -3.10 -7.54 -17.97
N VAL A 43 -2.15 -7.05 -17.18
CA VAL A 43 -2.35 -6.85 -15.74
C VAL A 43 -3.47 -5.85 -15.47
N MET A 44 -3.56 -4.78 -16.27
CA MET A 44 -4.63 -3.78 -16.10
C MET A 44 -6.00 -4.34 -16.47
N VAL A 45 -6.11 -5.21 -17.47
CA VAL A 45 -7.34 -5.96 -17.78
C VAL A 45 -7.73 -6.87 -16.61
N ASP A 46 -6.78 -7.62 -16.04
CA ASP A 46 -7.02 -8.46 -14.85
C ASP A 46 -7.49 -7.60 -13.67
N LEU A 47 -6.86 -6.45 -13.43
CA LEU A 47 -7.24 -5.54 -12.37
C LEU A 47 -8.66 -5.00 -12.55
N TYR A 48 -8.99 -4.56 -13.77
CA TYR A 48 -10.32 -4.08 -14.11
C TYR A 48 -11.41 -5.09 -13.78
N HIS A 49 -11.22 -6.35 -14.19
CA HIS A 49 -12.19 -7.41 -13.94
C HIS A 49 -12.23 -7.86 -12.49
N SER A 50 -11.07 -8.04 -11.83
CA SER A 50 -10.99 -8.48 -10.43
C SER A 50 -11.56 -7.44 -9.47
N MET A 51 -11.33 -6.16 -9.74
CA MET A 51 -11.88 -5.04 -8.99
C MET A 51 -13.29 -4.65 -9.42
N LYS A 52 -13.82 -5.24 -10.51
CA LYS A 52 -15.12 -4.93 -11.11
C LYS A 52 -15.30 -3.44 -11.41
N LEU A 53 -14.24 -2.79 -11.90
CA LEU A 53 -14.20 -1.33 -12.00
C LEU A 53 -15.35 -0.76 -12.84
N GLY A 54 -15.81 -1.43 -13.88
CA GLY A 54 -16.97 -1.01 -14.67
C GLY A 54 -18.30 -0.98 -13.91
N GLU A 55 -18.40 -1.60 -12.72
CA GLU A 55 -19.58 -1.56 -11.85
C GLU A 55 -19.55 -0.35 -10.89
N TRP A 56 -18.41 0.37 -10.77
CA TRP A 56 -18.22 1.49 -9.84
C TRP A 56 -18.57 2.87 -10.44
N GLY A 57 -19.33 2.89 -11.54
CA GLY A 57 -19.76 4.11 -12.20
C GLY A 57 -18.85 4.55 -13.38
N GLU A 58 -19.24 5.65 -14.02
CA GLU A 58 -18.65 6.08 -15.29
C GLU A 58 -17.14 6.38 -15.19
N ALA A 59 -16.68 6.88 -14.05
CA ALA A 59 -15.27 7.26 -13.86
C ALA A 59 -14.30 6.07 -13.97
N TYR A 60 -14.73 4.87 -13.59
CA TYR A 60 -13.90 3.66 -13.65
C TYR A 60 -14.33 2.69 -14.75
N ASN A 61 -15.21 3.10 -15.63
CA ASN A 61 -15.58 2.33 -16.82
C ASN A 61 -14.53 2.56 -17.92
N TRP A 62 -13.36 1.97 -17.74
CA TRP A 62 -12.22 2.14 -18.64
C TRP A 62 -12.50 1.54 -20.01
N ASP A 63 -12.08 2.23 -21.07
CA ASP A 63 -11.87 1.60 -22.36
C ASP A 63 -10.56 0.79 -22.31
N LEU A 64 -10.66 -0.53 -22.29
CA LEU A 64 -9.51 -1.41 -22.15
C LEU A 64 -8.57 -1.39 -23.38
N THR A 65 -9.00 -0.72 -24.46
CA THR A 65 -8.18 -0.51 -25.66
C THR A 65 -7.50 0.86 -25.67
N ASP A 66 -7.92 1.78 -24.78
CA ASP A 66 -7.35 3.12 -24.65
C ASP A 66 -6.77 3.36 -23.24
N PRO A 67 -5.46 3.20 -23.03
CA PRO A 67 -4.82 3.44 -21.74
C PRO A 67 -5.01 4.86 -21.16
N GLU A 68 -5.28 5.84 -22.01
CA GLU A 68 -5.52 7.23 -21.56
C GLU A 68 -6.88 7.36 -20.83
N SER A 69 -7.79 6.41 -21.03
CA SER A 69 -9.07 6.35 -20.33
C SER A 69 -8.97 5.80 -18.90
N TRP A 70 -7.82 5.21 -18.50
CA TRP A 70 -7.65 4.49 -17.24
C TRP A 70 -7.42 5.46 -16.08
N ILE A 71 -8.49 6.02 -15.56
CA ILE A 71 -8.43 6.95 -14.44
C ILE A 71 -7.75 6.30 -13.23
N GLY A 72 -6.80 7.02 -12.65
CA GLY A 72 -6.02 6.56 -11.50
C GLY A 72 -4.77 5.76 -11.84
N ILE A 73 -4.49 5.54 -13.12
CA ILE A 73 -3.28 4.88 -13.59
C ILE A 73 -2.27 5.92 -14.07
N GLY A 74 -1.03 5.76 -13.66
CA GLY A 74 0.11 6.56 -14.12
C GLY A 74 1.09 5.71 -14.89
N PHE A 75 1.80 6.36 -15.80
CA PHE A 75 2.74 5.70 -16.69
C PHE A 75 4.11 6.36 -16.62
N GLN A 76 5.15 5.57 -16.84
CA GLN A 76 6.44 6.06 -17.25
C GLN A 76 6.75 5.56 -18.66
N THR A 77 7.51 6.35 -19.41
CA THR A 77 7.85 6.04 -20.80
C THR A 77 9.34 5.73 -20.89
N ASP A 78 9.70 4.68 -21.61
CA ASP A 78 11.09 4.37 -21.91
C ASP A 78 11.64 5.21 -23.09
N GLU A 79 12.91 5.02 -23.43
CA GLU A 79 13.60 5.73 -24.52
C GLU A 79 13.00 5.47 -25.91
N ASN A 80 12.21 4.41 -26.06
CA ASN A 80 11.54 4.04 -27.30
C ASN A 80 10.09 4.54 -27.36
N GLY A 81 9.62 5.27 -26.35
CA GLY A 81 8.26 5.77 -26.27
C GLY A 81 7.25 4.78 -25.73
N LEU A 82 7.67 3.56 -25.31
CA LEU A 82 6.78 2.55 -24.75
C LEU A 82 6.43 2.89 -23.30
N LYS A 83 5.13 2.94 -22.99
CA LYS A 83 4.62 3.22 -21.63
C LYS A 83 4.58 1.98 -20.77
N TYR A 84 4.92 2.14 -19.50
CA TYR A 84 4.84 1.14 -18.43
C TYR A 84 4.05 1.71 -17.27
N VAL A 85 3.19 0.91 -16.67
CA VAL A 85 2.43 1.31 -15.47
C VAL A 85 3.40 1.47 -14.30
N ASN A 86 3.47 2.68 -13.74
CA ASN A 86 4.26 2.97 -12.56
C ASN A 86 3.44 3.40 -11.35
N LYS A 87 2.14 3.67 -11.56
CA LYS A 87 1.22 4.09 -10.50
C LYS A 87 -0.16 3.50 -10.72
N ILE A 88 -0.75 3.01 -9.63
CA ILE A 88 -2.15 2.62 -9.52
C ILE A 88 -2.75 3.35 -8.32
N ARG A 89 -3.83 4.11 -8.54
CA ARG A 89 -4.57 4.77 -7.46
C ARG A 89 -6.07 4.66 -7.71
N ILE A 90 -6.74 3.77 -6.97
CA ILE A 90 -8.18 3.53 -7.05
C ILE A 90 -8.82 3.92 -5.71
N ILE A 91 -9.66 4.95 -5.74
CA ILE A 91 -10.32 5.49 -4.55
C ILE A 91 -11.80 5.64 -4.87
N LEU A 92 -12.65 4.86 -4.21
CA LEU A 92 -14.03 4.69 -4.63
C LEU A 92 -15.03 5.44 -3.72
N TYR A 93 -14.89 5.41 -2.40
CA TYR A 93 -15.77 6.07 -1.42
C TYR A 93 -17.27 5.93 -1.67
N GLN A 94 -17.68 4.78 -2.18
CA GLN A 94 -19.09 4.48 -2.46
C GLN A 94 -19.54 3.29 -1.61
N ASP A 95 -20.77 3.35 -1.11
CA ASP A 95 -21.40 2.28 -0.32
C ASP A 95 -21.96 1.15 -1.22
N GLU A 96 -21.35 0.92 -2.37
CA GLU A 96 -21.77 -0.14 -3.28
C GLU A 96 -21.40 -1.50 -2.69
N ASP A 97 -22.33 -2.45 -2.71
CA ASP A 97 -22.10 -3.82 -2.23
C ASP A 97 -21.40 -4.68 -3.28
N ILE A 98 -20.33 -4.14 -3.86
CA ILE A 98 -19.56 -4.80 -4.91
C ILE A 98 -18.39 -5.54 -4.27
N GLU A 99 -18.47 -6.87 -4.22
CA GLU A 99 -17.33 -7.69 -3.79
C GLU A 99 -16.28 -7.76 -4.89
N CYS A 100 -15.04 -7.42 -4.52
CA CYS A 100 -13.90 -7.41 -5.42
C CYS A 100 -12.62 -7.88 -4.72
N SER A 101 -11.59 -8.15 -5.50
CA SER A 101 -10.28 -8.61 -5.00
C SER A 101 -9.14 -8.12 -5.90
N LEU A 102 -7.90 -8.25 -5.43
CA LEU A 102 -6.72 -7.94 -6.22
C LEU A 102 -6.28 -9.13 -7.07
N PRO A 103 -5.87 -8.91 -8.33
CA PRO A 103 -5.36 -10.00 -9.17
C PRO A 103 -3.94 -10.36 -8.76
N SER A 104 -3.60 -11.64 -8.86
CA SER A 104 -2.24 -12.14 -8.58
C SER A 104 -1.19 -11.64 -9.57
N SER A 105 -1.61 -11.15 -10.72
CA SER A 105 -0.74 -10.63 -11.79
C SER A 105 -0.11 -9.27 -11.48
N LEU A 106 -0.54 -8.56 -10.42
CA LEU A 106 -0.01 -7.23 -10.06
C LEU A 106 1.52 -7.16 -9.96
N GLY A 107 2.15 -8.24 -9.47
CA GLY A 107 3.60 -8.30 -9.36
C GLY A 107 4.37 -8.40 -10.68
N ASN A 108 3.66 -8.51 -11.80
CA ASN A 108 4.25 -8.48 -13.14
C ASN A 108 4.50 -7.03 -13.64
N LEU A 109 3.99 -6.02 -12.91
CA LEU A 109 4.22 -4.61 -13.22
C LEU A 109 5.63 -4.20 -12.78
N LYS A 110 6.59 -4.37 -13.67
CA LYS A 110 8.03 -4.18 -13.40
C LYS A 110 8.39 -2.80 -12.83
N TYR A 111 7.62 -1.78 -13.16
CA TYR A 111 7.90 -0.39 -12.78
C TYR A 111 6.90 0.19 -11.78
N LEU A 112 5.98 -0.63 -11.25
CA LEU A 112 5.01 -0.17 -10.26
C LEU A 112 5.71 0.32 -9.00
N SER A 113 5.67 1.61 -8.76
CA SER A 113 6.31 2.28 -7.63
C SER A 113 5.32 2.98 -6.70
N GLU A 114 4.09 3.25 -7.18
CA GLU A 114 3.04 3.84 -6.37
C GLU A 114 1.76 2.99 -6.47
N PHE A 115 1.32 2.46 -5.33
CA PHE A 115 0.09 1.68 -5.24
C PHE A 115 -0.82 2.24 -4.16
N GLY A 116 -2.04 2.61 -4.53
CA GLY A 116 -3.02 3.21 -3.63
C GLY A 116 -4.43 2.66 -3.83
N LEU A 117 -5.04 2.20 -2.74
CA LEU A 117 -6.45 1.79 -2.67
C LEU A 117 -7.13 2.51 -1.51
N GLY A 118 -8.36 2.97 -1.72
CA GLY A 118 -9.09 3.64 -0.64
C GLY A 118 -10.60 3.60 -0.80
N GLY A 119 -11.32 3.49 0.34
CA GLY A 119 -12.77 3.55 0.37
C GLY A 119 -13.46 2.40 -0.35
N ILE A 120 -12.93 1.18 -0.24
CA ILE A 120 -13.47 -0.03 -0.90
C ILE A 120 -13.95 -1.00 0.19
N PRO A 121 -15.18 -0.86 0.70
CA PRO A 121 -15.64 -1.57 1.89
C PRO A 121 -15.72 -3.09 1.70
N ASN A 122 -15.92 -3.56 0.48
CA ASN A 122 -16.06 -4.98 0.14
C ASN A 122 -14.85 -5.55 -0.63
N LEU A 123 -13.70 -4.87 -0.62
CA LEU A 123 -12.45 -5.46 -1.07
C LEU A 123 -12.10 -6.64 -0.15
N ARG A 124 -11.93 -7.81 -0.71
CA ARG A 124 -11.61 -9.06 0.00
C ARG A 124 -10.26 -9.64 -0.44
N GLY A 125 -9.81 -10.63 0.31
CA GLY A 125 -8.55 -11.32 0.05
C GLY A 125 -7.36 -10.56 0.64
N SER A 126 -6.21 -10.72 0.03
CA SER A 126 -4.91 -10.24 0.52
C SER A 126 -4.10 -9.58 -0.58
N LEU A 127 -3.00 -8.93 -0.21
CA LEU A 127 -1.99 -8.49 -1.17
C LEU A 127 -1.38 -9.71 -1.87
N PRO A 128 -1.30 -9.73 -3.21
CA PRO A 128 -0.59 -10.80 -3.88
C PRO A 128 0.90 -10.72 -3.49
N GLU A 129 1.46 -11.85 -3.07
CA GLU A 129 2.87 -11.95 -2.65
C GLU A 129 3.85 -11.44 -3.73
N SER A 130 3.46 -11.53 -5.00
CA SER A 130 4.24 -11.02 -6.13
C SER A 130 4.43 -9.50 -6.12
N ILE A 131 3.60 -8.74 -5.37
CA ILE A 131 3.71 -7.27 -5.31
C ILE A 131 5.04 -6.82 -4.70
N TYR A 132 5.64 -7.66 -3.85
CA TYR A 132 6.95 -7.36 -3.27
C TYR A 132 8.09 -7.38 -4.30
N ASN A 133 7.87 -7.90 -5.51
CA ASN A 133 8.83 -7.81 -6.62
C ASN A 133 8.83 -6.43 -7.31
N CYS A 134 7.80 -5.61 -7.08
CA CYS A 134 7.72 -4.25 -7.64
C CYS A 134 8.62 -3.29 -6.85
N PRO A 135 9.24 -2.28 -7.49
CA PRO A 135 10.10 -1.29 -6.83
C PRO A 135 9.27 -0.25 -6.06
N MET A 136 8.50 -0.72 -5.07
CA MET A 136 7.50 0.09 -4.36
C MET A 136 8.14 1.26 -3.62
N ARG A 137 7.68 2.47 -3.92
CA ARG A 137 8.05 3.71 -3.25
C ARG A 137 6.95 4.22 -2.31
N ILE A 138 5.70 4.10 -2.74
CA ILE A 138 4.52 4.52 -1.98
C ILE A 138 3.49 3.39 -2.00
N MET A 139 3.12 2.90 -0.81
CA MET A 139 2.04 1.94 -0.62
C MET A 139 0.98 2.56 0.29
N LYS A 140 -0.24 2.72 -0.22
CA LYS A 140 -1.38 3.28 0.54
C LYS A 140 -2.60 2.39 0.41
N ILE A 141 -3.07 1.80 1.50
CA ILE A 141 -4.32 1.06 1.56
C ILE A 141 -5.11 1.57 2.75
N GLY A 142 -6.30 2.11 2.48
CA GLY A 142 -7.11 2.70 3.55
C GLY A 142 -8.60 2.50 3.36
N GLN A 143 -9.34 2.43 4.48
CA GLN A 143 -10.80 2.29 4.46
C GLN A 143 -11.29 1.07 3.64
N CYS A 144 -10.60 -0.07 3.83
CA CYS A 144 -10.92 -1.36 3.22
C CYS A 144 -11.11 -2.42 4.34
N PRO A 145 -12.18 -2.34 5.15
CA PRO A 145 -12.30 -3.10 6.40
C PRO A 145 -12.39 -4.62 6.24
N LYS A 146 -12.71 -5.12 5.04
CA LYS A 146 -12.75 -6.56 4.74
C LYS A 146 -11.47 -7.08 4.06
N PHE A 147 -10.51 -6.19 3.81
CA PHE A 147 -9.22 -6.56 3.24
C PHE A 147 -8.30 -7.02 4.38
N GLU A 148 -7.96 -8.31 4.37
CA GLU A 148 -7.32 -9.01 5.48
C GLU A 148 -6.01 -9.63 5.03
N ASP A 149 -4.89 -9.28 5.68
CA ASP A 149 -3.57 -9.80 5.35
C ASP A 149 -2.61 -9.68 6.54
N LYS A 150 -1.44 -10.27 6.38
CA LYS A 150 -0.26 -10.04 7.20
C LYS A 150 0.76 -9.24 6.43
N LEU A 151 1.41 -8.31 7.11
CA LEU A 151 2.56 -7.66 6.51
C LEU A 151 3.72 -8.66 6.39
N SER A 152 4.11 -8.97 5.16
CA SER A 152 5.11 -10.01 4.89
C SER A 152 6.53 -9.52 5.21
N PRO A 153 7.42 -10.38 5.74
CA PRO A 153 8.86 -10.10 5.84
C PRO A 153 9.52 -9.75 4.49
N LYS A 154 8.87 -10.06 3.37
CA LYS A 154 9.32 -9.63 2.03
C LYS A 154 9.32 -8.12 1.85
N ILE A 155 8.77 -7.34 2.79
CA ILE A 155 8.91 -5.88 2.80
C ILE A 155 10.38 -5.44 2.73
N ALA A 156 11.33 -6.27 3.19
CA ALA A 156 12.76 -6.06 3.01
C ALA A 156 13.19 -5.88 1.55
N GLN A 157 12.40 -6.35 0.58
CA GLN A 157 12.69 -6.14 -0.85
C GLN A 157 12.54 -4.67 -1.24
N TRP A 158 11.78 -3.90 -0.48
CA TRP A 158 11.56 -2.47 -0.67
C TRP A 158 12.54 -1.57 0.11
N LYS A 159 13.55 -2.13 0.76
CA LYS A 159 14.48 -1.42 1.66
C LYS A 159 15.17 -0.20 1.02
N ASN A 160 15.37 -0.21 -0.30
CA ASN A 160 16.03 0.86 -1.04
C ASN A 160 15.06 1.74 -1.83
N THR A 161 13.75 1.53 -1.69
CA THR A 161 12.75 2.24 -2.49
C THR A 161 11.59 2.81 -1.68
N LEU A 162 11.16 2.12 -0.60
CA LEU A 162 9.98 2.49 0.16
C LEU A 162 10.19 3.78 0.95
N VAL A 163 9.37 4.79 0.65
CA VAL A 163 9.35 6.11 1.31
C VAL A 163 8.12 6.28 2.18
N GLU A 164 6.97 5.73 1.74
CA GLU A 164 5.73 5.82 2.48
C GLU A 164 5.00 4.48 2.52
N LEU A 165 4.64 4.03 3.72
CA LEU A 165 3.77 2.89 3.98
C LEU A 165 2.57 3.33 4.80
N THR A 166 1.40 3.31 4.20
CA THR A 166 0.11 3.57 4.85
C THR A 166 -0.80 2.37 4.67
N ILE A 167 -1.14 1.67 5.76
CA ILE A 167 -2.15 0.62 5.80
C ILE A 167 -3.04 0.95 6.99
N ASN A 168 -4.20 1.56 6.75
CA ASN A 168 -5.07 2.01 7.81
C ASN A 168 -6.54 1.67 7.58
N GLN A 169 -7.30 1.49 8.68
CA GLN A 169 -8.73 1.15 8.59
C GLN A 169 -8.98 -0.06 7.68
N THR A 170 -8.16 -1.10 7.88
CA THR A 170 -8.27 -2.40 7.20
C THR A 170 -8.35 -3.52 8.25
N SER A 171 -8.20 -4.78 7.85
CA SER A 171 -8.13 -5.92 8.76
C SER A 171 -6.76 -6.60 8.74
N PHE A 172 -5.69 -5.85 8.53
CA PHE A 172 -4.34 -6.41 8.65
C PHE A 172 -4.08 -6.89 10.08
N TYR A 173 -3.45 -8.06 10.23
CA TYR A 173 -3.28 -8.74 11.51
C TYR A 173 -1.90 -9.37 11.69
N GLY A 174 -1.66 -9.92 12.88
CA GLY A 174 -0.39 -10.55 13.24
C GLY A 174 0.68 -9.53 13.59
N GLU A 175 1.94 -9.97 13.62
CA GLU A 175 3.05 -9.13 14.03
C GLU A 175 3.55 -8.24 12.88
N VAL A 176 4.03 -7.06 13.21
CA VAL A 176 4.80 -6.24 12.26
C VAL A 176 6.18 -6.87 12.11
N PRO A 177 6.60 -7.24 10.89
CA PRO A 177 7.88 -7.90 10.68
C PRO A 177 9.05 -6.98 11.00
N LYS A 178 10.07 -7.52 11.68
CA LYS A 178 11.30 -6.78 12.04
C LYS A 178 12.04 -6.23 10.80
N GLU A 179 11.84 -6.84 9.66
CA GLU A 179 12.39 -6.45 8.37
C GLU A 179 11.96 -5.04 7.93
N ILE A 180 10.90 -4.48 8.52
CA ILE A 180 10.53 -3.08 8.31
C ILE A 180 11.68 -2.13 8.66
N GLY A 181 12.52 -2.49 9.65
CA GLY A 181 13.70 -1.74 10.03
C GLY A 181 14.81 -1.69 8.97
N GLU A 182 14.70 -2.46 7.89
CA GLU A 182 15.62 -2.40 6.75
C GLU A 182 15.25 -1.30 5.75
N CYS A 183 14.02 -0.74 5.83
CA CYS A 183 13.53 0.29 4.91
C CYS A 183 14.12 1.66 5.26
N GLN A 184 15.36 1.90 4.83
CA GLN A 184 16.15 3.07 5.23
C GLN A 184 15.72 4.39 4.56
N LEU A 185 14.76 4.35 3.63
CA LEU A 185 14.17 5.54 3.00
C LEU A 185 12.75 5.82 3.51
N LEU A 186 12.25 5.04 4.47
CA LEU A 186 10.88 5.16 4.97
C LEU A 186 10.72 6.41 5.84
N GLU A 187 10.03 7.41 5.33
CA GLU A 187 9.79 8.71 5.98
C GLU A 187 8.43 8.80 6.67
N TYR A 188 7.47 7.95 6.25
CA TYR A 188 6.13 7.94 6.80
C TYR A 188 5.61 6.50 6.97
N LEU A 189 5.26 6.14 8.20
CA LEU A 189 4.71 4.83 8.55
C LEU A 189 3.37 5.01 9.28
N SER A 190 2.30 4.48 8.69
CA SER A 190 0.97 4.45 9.29
C SER A 190 0.35 3.06 9.16
N LEU A 191 0.21 2.38 10.30
CA LEU A 191 -0.44 1.07 10.42
C LEU A 191 -1.65 1.13 11.37
N ASN A 192 -2.20 2.31 11.59
CA ASN A 192 -3.27 2.52 12.57
C ASN A 192 -4.61 1.90 12.15
N SER A 193 -5.44 1.61 13.14
CA SER A 193 -6.80 1.08 12.94
C SER A 193 -6.80 -0.24 12.16
N ASN A 194 -6.08 -1.21 12.70
CA ASN A 194 -5.94 -2.57 12.21
C ASN A 194 -6.02 -3.59 13.36
N LYS A 195 -5.59 -4.82 13.11
CA LYS A 195 -5.52 -5.91 14.09
C LYS A 195 -4.06 -6.39 14.30
N PHE A 196 -3.09 -5.51 14.09
CA PHE A 196 -1.69 -5.86 14.38
C PHE A 196 -1.52 -6.17 15.85
N SER A 197 -0.78 -7.24 16.16
CA SER A 197 -0.62 -7.78 17.50
C SER A 197 0.84 -8.07 17.85
N GLY A 198 1.09 -8.69 18.99
CA GLY A 198 2.43 -8.99 19.46
C GLY A 198 3.17 -7.76 19.95
N THR A 199 4.49 -7.76 19.80
CA THR A 199 5.36 -6.66 20.24
C THR A 199 5.77 -5.78 19.06
N ILE A 200 5.67 -4.46 19.22
CA ILE A 200 6.24 -3.52 18.25
C ILE A 200 7.75 -3.78 18.15
N PRO A 201 8.26 -4.14 16.95
CA PRO A 201 9.63 -4.60 16.80
C PRO A 201 10.66 -3.52 17.13
N ALA A 202 11.74 -3.90 17.79
CA ALA A 202 12.83 -2.98 18.14
C ALA A 202 13.48 -2.34 16.91
N GLU A 203 13.45 -3.02 15.80
CA GLU A 203 14.04 -2.58 14.53
C GLU A 203 13.36 -1.34 13.94
N ILE A 204 12.14 -1.01 14.38
CA ILE A 204 11.46 0.22 13.97
C ILE A 204 12.25 1.48 14.28
N VAL A 205 13.14 1.41 15.28
CA VAL A 205 14.05 2.51 15.64
C VAL A 205 15.09 2.84 14.57
N LYS A 206 15.33 1.91 13.63
CA LYS A 206 16.33 2.05 12.58
C LYS A 206 15.82 2.84 11.37
N ILE A 207 14.51 3.00 11.23
CA ILE A 207 13.94 3.75 10.10
C ILE A 207 14.00 5.24 10.36
N PRO A 208 14.35 6.07 9.36
CA PRO A 208 14.44 7.52 9.50
C PRO A 208 13.06 8.20 9.39
N CYS A 209 12.04 7.56 9.95
CA CYS A 209 10.65 7.96 9.77
C CYS A 209 10.33 9.24 10.54
N GLY A 210 9.78 10.26 9.87
CA GLY A 210 9.32 11.48 10.53
C GLY A 210 8.07 11.28 11.37
N THR A 211 7.20 10.33 11.00
CA THR A 211 5.93 10.06 11.68
C THR A 211 5.61 8.57 11.67
N ILE A 212 5.22 8.04 12.83
CA ILE A 212 4.85 6.62 13.03
C ILE A 212 3.49 6.56 13.72
N PHE A 213 2.48 6.02 13.03
CA PHE A 213 1.14 5.82 13.57
C PHE A 213 0.83 4.32 13.73
N LEU A 214 0.73 3.86 14.99
CA LEU A 214 0.45 2.47 15.38
C LEU A 214 -0.78 2.36 16.28
N HIS A 215 -1.53 3.44 16.46
CA HIS A 215 -2.69 3.49 17.36
C HIS A 215 -3.87 2.67 16.83
N HIS A 216 -4.77 2.28 17.72
CA HIS A 216 -5.92 1.43 17.39
C HIS A 216 -5.50 0.11 16.73
N ASN A 217 -4.75 -0.70 17.48
CA ASN A 217 -4.33 -2.04 17.13
C ASN A 217 -4.42 -2.97 18.36
N GLU A 218 -3.87 -4.17 18.27
CA GLU A 218 -3.88 -5.18 19.33
C GLU A 218 -2.47 -5.46 19.89
N PHE A 219 -1.52 -4.52 19.76
CA PHE A 219 -0.16 -4.70 20.27
C PHE A 219 -0.16 -4.92 21.79
N THR A 220 0.58 -5.92 22.25
CA THR A 220 0.69 -6.29 23.66
C THR A 220 2.01 -5.88 24.30
N GLY A 221 3.03 -5.59 23.49
CA GLY A 221 4.34 -5.17 23.95
C GLY A 221 4.91 -4.04 23.07
N ILE A 222 5.90 -3.36 23.63
CA ILE A 222 6.62 -2.30 22.95
C ILE A 222 8.13 -2.45 23.20
N ALA A 223 8.92 -2.28 22.16
CA ALA A 223 10.36 -2.20 22.31
C ALA A 223 10.73 -0.84 22.89
N TRP A 224 11.02 -0.78 24.20
CA TRP A 224 11.23 0.46 24.93
C TRP A 224 12.35 1.34 24.38
N ARG A 225 13.29 0.77 23.62
CA ARG A 225 14.33 1.51 22.87
C ARG A 225 13.77 2.64 22.01
N ILE A 226 12.50 2.52 21.57
CA ILE A 226 11.77 3.57 20.84
C ILE A 226 11.75 4.89 21.62
N TYR A 227 11.81 4.85 22.95
CA TYR A 227 11.76 6.02 23.82
C TYR A 227 13.13 6.45 24.35
N THR A 228 14.11 5.56 24.38
CA THR A 228 15.43 5.83 24.99
C THR A 228 16.54 6.12 23.97
N GLU A 229 16.38 5.67 22.73
CA GLU A 229 17.34 5.95 21.67
C GLU A 229 17.02 7.27 20.96
N ASN A 230 18.07 8.03 20.64
CA ASN A 230 17.92 9.28 19.88
C ASN A 230 17.75 8.97 18.40
N ILE A 231 16.50 8.74 17.99
CA ILE A 231 16.14 8.37 16.64
C ILE A 231 15.41 9.56 16.00
N GLY A 232 15.65 9.75 14.71
CA GLY A 232 15.21 10.92 13.96
C GLY A 232 13.70 11.04 13.66
N TYR A 233 12.82 10.24 14.29
CA TYR A 233 11.39 10.39 14.03
C TYR A 233 10.77 11.51 14.90
N GLY A 234 9.85 12.27 14.30
CA GLY A 234 9.20 13.41 14.92
C GLY A 234 8.01 13.05 15.81
N ASP A 235 7.21 12.05 15.43
CA ASP A 235 5.95 11.73 16.11
C ASP A 235 5.71 10.22 16.17
N LEU A 236 5.28 9.70 17.34
CA LEU A 236 4.92 8.30 17.56
C LEU A 236 3.56 8.23 18.25
N GLN A 237 2.57 7.70 17.57
CA GLN A 237 1.24 7.48 18.10
C GLN A 237 0.96 5.98 18.24
N CYS A 238 0.89 5.47 19.45
CA CYS A 238 0.61 4.06 19.74
C CYS A 238 -0.53 3.86 20.75
N ALA A 239 -1.40 4.87 20.93
CA ALA A 239 -2.60 4.78 21.78
C ALA A 239 -3.58 3.69 21.33
N PHE A 240 -4.49 3.29 22.21
CA PHE A 240 -5.52 2.28 21.90
C PHE A 240 -4.94 0.95 21.40
N ASN A 241 -4.04 0.39 22.20
CA ASN A 241 -3.47 -0.94 22.04
C ASN A 241 -3.67 -1.76 23.33
N ASN A 242 -3.20 -2.99 23.38
CA ASN A 242 -3.35 -3.92 24.50
C ASN A 242 -2.03 -4.07 25.30
N PHE A 243 -1.25 -3.00 25.42
CA PHE A 243 0.03 -3.06 26.14
C PHE A 243 -0.15 -3.47 27.61
N THR A 244 0.79 -4.28 28.10
CA THR A 244 0.78 -4.78 29.48
C THR A 244 2.20 -4.76 30.08
N GLY A 245 2.30 -4.97 31.40
CA GLY A 245 3.55 -5.06 32.12
C GLY A 245 3.95 -3.75 32.79
N GLU A 246 5.25 -3.51 32.93
CA GLU A 246 5.80 -2.31 33.55
C GLU A 246 6.56 -1.46 32.53
N ILE A 247 6.44 -0.16 32.66
CA ILE A 247 7.25 0.80 31.90
C ILE A 247 8.60 0.92 32.64
N PRO A 248 9.74 0.67 31.97
CA PRO A 248 11.04 0.85 32.59
C PRO A 248 11.23 2.28 33.11
N GLN A 249 11.90 2.42 34.27
CA GLN A 249 12.13 3.72 34.90
C GLN A 249 12.88 4.68 33.95
N GLU A 250 13.86 4.19 33.21
CA GLU A 250 14.62 4.95 32.21
C GLU A 250 13.72 5.53 31.10
N VAL A 251 12.62 4.83 30.78
CA VAL A 251 11.63 5.32 29.78
C VAL A 251 10.80 6.43 30.39
N LEU A 252 10.29 6.23 31.63
CA LEU A 252 9.48 7.24 32.33
C LEU A 252 10.25 8.56 32.54
N GLU A 253 11.56 8.50 32.68
CA GLU A 253 12.45 9.65 32.85
C GLU A 253 12.93 10.24 31.51
N SER A 254 12.68 9.57 30.39
CA SER A 254 13.14 10.04 29.08
C SER A 254 12.39 11.29 28.62
N GLU A 255 13.10 12.21 27.97
CA GLU A 255 12.51 13.41 27.38
C GLU A 255 11.43 13.05 26.33
N ARG A 256 11.66 11.99 25.58
CA ARG A 256 10.77 11.53 24.55
C ARG A 256 9.45 11.00 25.13
N TRP A 257 9.50 10.20 26.19
CA TRP A 257 8.29 9.77 26.90
C TRP A 257 7.48 10.96 27.38
N ASN A 258 8.12 11.90 28.05
CA ASN A 258 7.49 13.09 28.58
C ASN A 258 6.85 13.94 27.46
N ARG A 259 7.49 14.05 26.31
CA ARG A 259 6.98 14.78 25.15
C ARG A 259 5.74 14.11 24.57
N PHE A 260 5.75 12.80 24.34
CA PHE A 260 4.62 12.06 23.78
C PHE A 260 3.47 11.93 24.76
N HIS A 261 3.77 11.73 26.03
CA HIS A 261 2.78 11.71 27.08
C HIS A 261 2.01 13.02 27.20
N SER A 262 2.64 14.17 26.96
CA SER A 262 1.98 15.46 27.03
C SER A 262 1.06 15.79 25.84
N PHE A 263 1.37 15.26 24.66
CA PHE A 263 0.59 15.53 23.44
C PHE A 263 -0.47 14.47 23.15
N TYR A 264 -0.20 13.21 23.52
CA TYR A 264 -1.10 12.09 23.31
C TYR A 264 -1.18 11.29 24.59
N PRO A 265 -2.02 11.71 25.56
CA PRO A 265 -2.18 10.99 26.79
C PRO A 265 -2.60 9.56 26.45
N PHE A 266 -1.85 8.61 26.95
CA PHE A 266 -2.17 7.20 26.86
C PHE A 266 -3.53 6.99 27.54
N ASN A 267 -4.55 6.73 26.75
CA ASN A 267 -5.92 6.60 27.24
C ASN A 267 -6.12 5.36 28.11
N LYS A 268 -7.23 5.37 28.86
CA LYS A 268 -7.75 4.19 29.57
C LYS A 268 -7.64 2.97 28.66
N GLY A 269 -6.81 2.00 29.03
CA GLY A 269 -6.62 0.78 28.26
C GLY A 269 -5.19 0.24 28.25
N TYR A 270 -4.20 1.00 28.68
CA TYR A 270 -2.88 0.44 28.92
C TYR A 270 -2.88 -0.35 30.23
N GLY A 271 -2.63 -1.65 30.13
CA GLY A 271 -2.47 -2.51 31.28
C GLY A 271 -1.09 -2.40 31.94
N PHE A 272 -0.42 -1.24 31.85
CA PHE A 272 0.84 -1.00 32.58
C PHE A 272 0.56 -0.84 34.06
N THR A 273 1.26 -1.62 34.89
CA THR A 273 1.04 -1.68 36.33
C THR A 273 1.60 -0.50 37.10
N ASN A 274 2.58 0.20 36.52
CA ASN A 274 3.28 1.34 37.14
C ASN A 274 2.99 2.68 36.46
N TYR A 275 1.99 2.73 35.58
CA TYR A 275 1.56 3.98 34.98
C TYR A 275 0.34 4.52 35.76
N PRO A 276 0.49 5.62 36.51
CA PRO A 276 -0.63 6.23 37.19
C PRO A 276 -1.53 6.91 36.14
N LEU A 277 -2.68 6.30 35.86
CA LEU A 277 -3.77 7.00 35.20
C LEU A 277 -4.39 7.97 36.20
N ASP A 278 -3.81 9.15 36.36
CA ASP A 278 -4.47 10.27 37.02
C ASP A 278 -5.58 10.76 36.07
N GLU A 279 -6.84 10.64 36.49
CA GLU A 279 -7.98 11.11 35.71
C GLU A 279 -7.92 12.61 35.36
N ASN A 280 -7.09 13.37 36.09
CA ASN A 280 -6.84 14.79 35.85
C ASN A 280 -5.81 15.06 34.74
N GLN A 281 -5.08 14.06 34.28
CA GLN A 281 -4.11 14.16 33.18
C GLN A 281 -4.69 13.73 31.83
N LEU A 282 -5.96 13.33 31.79
CA LEU A 282 -6.66 13.07 30.54
C LEU A 282 -7.05 14.42 29.89
N PRO A 283 -6.82 14.63 28.59
CA PRO A 283 -7.33 15.80 27.90
C PRO A 283 -8.86 15.80 27.96
N LYS A 284 -9.42 16.95 28.27
CA LYS A 284 -10.87 17.18 28.30
C LYS A 284 -11.42 17.28 26.88
#